data_767abc0bffce972986b33a34292a1b7a
#
_entry.id   767abc0bffce972986b33a34292a1b7a
#
_cell.length_a   1.000
_cell.length_b   1.000
_cell.length_c   1.000
_cell.angle_alpha   90.00
_cell.angle_beta   90.00
_cell.angle_gamma   90.00
#
_symmetry.space_group_name_H-M   'P 1'
#
loop_
_entity.id
_entity.type
_entity.pdbx_description
1 polymer ?
#
loop_
_entity_poly.entity_id
_entity_poly.type
_entity_poly.pdbx_seq_one_letter_code
_entity_poly.pdbx_strand_id
1 'polypeptide(L)'
;NSICNKIRPKKEIYIGSSKGAYGALYFALDRKNTYVIAGAPQYMLGNYLNLPGHKEILEYIMGNTCEESIEYLNVLMKKKLEESTKNNTKIFLHYSSEEETYESDLKPLVNELNKLNYDCEFDVMTYNSHAELTNYFPKYIRNCIEEIIL
;
A
#
# COMPACT_ATOMS: atom_id res chain seq x y z
N ASN A 1 17.15 3.76 3.58
CA ASN A 1 17.40 4.72 4.68
C ASN A 1 18.76 5.41 4.60
N SER A 2 19.84 4.76 4.11
CA SER A 2 21.16 5.41 4.00
C SER A 2 21.17 6.57 2.98
N ILE A 3 20.43 6.46 1.89
CA ILE A 3 20.34 7.50 0.86
C ILE A 3 19.59 8.72 1.39
N CYS A 4 18.42 8.54 1.98
CA CYS A 4 17.63 9.65 2.55
C CYS A 4 18.41 10.40 3.64
N ASN A 5 19.15 9.68 4.48
CA ASN A 5 19.99 10.31 5.50
C ASN A 5 21.16 11.12 4.91
N LYS A 6 21.67 10.73 3.75
CA LYS A 6 22.72 11.49 3.03
C LYS A 6 22.17 12.72 2.31
N ILE A 7 21.04 12.57 1.62
CA ILE A 7 20.44 13.63 0.78
C ILE A 7 19.67 14.65 1.62
N ARG A 8 19.06 14.22 2.74
CA ARG A 8 18.17 15.02 3.61
C ARG A 8 17.06 15.72 2.79
N PRO A 9 16.21 14.95 2.08
CA PRO A 9 15.17 15.51 1.23
C PRO A 9 14.20 16.36 2.06
N LYS A 10 13.65 17.42 1.46
CA LYS A 10 12.62 18.25 2.09
C LYS A 10 11.27 17.52 2.19
N LYS A 11 10.96 16.66 1.23
CA LYS A 11 9.76 15.82 1.17
C LYS A 11 10.17 14.42 0.70
N GLU A 12 9.59 13.40 1.31
CA GLU A 12 9.76 12.00 0.91
C GLU A 12 8.43 11.49 0.39
N ILE A 13 8.40 11.05 -0.88
CA ILE A 13 7.20 10.56 -1.55
C ILE A 13 7.45 9.11 -1.94
N TYR A 14 6.60 8.20 -1.48
CA TYR A 14 6.64 6.78 -1.80
C TYR A 14 5.51 6.45 -2.77
N ILE A 15 5.83 5.89 -3.91
CA ILE A 15 4.86 5.63 -4.98
C ILE A 15 4.89 4.16 -5.36
N GLY A 16 3.71 3.56 -5.50
CA GLY A 16 3.60 2.19 -5.93
C GLY A 16 2.19 1.80 -6.33
N SER A 17 2.08 0.75 -7.16
CA SER A 17 0.82 0.13 -7.55
C SER A 17 0.81 -1.33 -7.18
N SER A 18 -0.36 -1.89 -6.86
CA SER A 18 -0.53 -3.32 -6.57
C SER A 18 0.41 -3.77 -5.44
N LYS A 19 1.22 -4.81 -5.64
CA LYS A 19 2.27 -5.22 -4.70
C LYS A 19 3.28 -4.10 -4.40
N GLY A 20 3.59 -3.25 -5.38
CA GLY A 20 4.45 -2.08 -5.18
C GLY A 20 3.83 -1.03 -4.26
N ALA A 21 2.49 -0.91 -4.25
CA ALA A 21 1.77 -0.04 -3.32
C ALA A 21 1.88 -0.53 -1.87
N TYR A 22 1.84 -1.86 -1.66
CA TYR A 22 2.13 -2.44 -0.35
C TYR A 22 3.51 -2.02 0.16
N GLY A 23 4.55 -2.16 -0.68
CA GLY A 23 5.91 -1.75 -0.33
C GLY A 23 6.03 -0.24 -0.06
N ALA A 24 5.38 0.59 -0.88
CA ALA A 24 5.36 2.04 -0.70
C ALA A 24 4.77 2.43 0.67
N LEU A 25 3.61 1.88 1.03
CA LEU A 25 2.99 2.06 2.34
C LEU A 25 3.91 1.58 3.46
N TYR A 26 4.37 0.34 3.39
CA TYR A 26 5.15 -0.30 4.45
C TYR A 26 6.43 0.48 4.80
N PHE A 27 7.18 0.94 3.80
CA PHE A 27 8.43 1.66 4.03
C PHE A 27 8.24 3.15 4.36
N ALA A 28 7.17 3.77 3.86
CA ALA A 28 6.84 5.15 4.24
C ALA A 28 6.48 5.26 5.72
N LEU A 29 5.75 4.28 6.24
CA LEU A 29 5.31 4.23 7.64
C LEU A 29 6.46 4.12 8.66
N ASP A 30 7.68 3.74 8.23
CA ASP A 30 8.89 3.80 9.07
C ASP A 30 9.48 5.21 9.22
N ARG A 31 8.93 6.17 8.48
CA ARG A 31 9.49 7.51 8.37
C ARG A 31 8.48 8.53 8.89
N LYS A 32 8.96 9.72 9.23
CA LYS A 32 8.11 10.84 9.67
C LYS A 32 7.88 11.84 8.54
N ASN A 33 6.68 12.41 8.49
CA ASN A 33 6.30 13.46 7.54
C ASN A 33 6.49 13.01 6.08
N THR A 34 5.96 11.85 5.75
CA THR A 34 6.04 11.24 4.43
C THR A 34 4.72 11.34 3.68
N TYR A 35 4.81 11.19 2.36
CA TYR A 35 3.67 11.08 1.47
C TYR A 35 3.68 9.70 0.80
N VAL A 36 2.51 9.10 0.66
CA VAL A 36 2.33 7.84 -0.08
C VAL A 36 1.32 8.04 -1.18
N ILE A 37 1.65 7.64 -2.40
CA ILE A 37 0.73 7.57 -3.54
C ILE A 37 0.60 6.10 -3.91
N ALA A 38 -0.49 5.47 -3.50
CA ALA A 38 -0.71 4.04 -3.61
C ALA A 38 -1.87 3.73 -4.56
N GLY A 39 -1.64 2.85 -5.54
CA GLY A 39 -2.66 2.33 -6.43
C GLY A 39 -3.01 0.89 -6.09
N ALA A 40 -4.24 0.63 -5.64
CA ALA A 40 -4.82 -0.69 -5.39
C ALA A 40 -3.85 -1.69 -4.70
N PRO A 41 -3.37 -1.42 -3.47
CA PRO A 41 -2.44 -2.30 -2.76
C PRO A 41 -3.06 -3.64 -2.37
N GLN A 42 -2.27 -4.70 -2.43
CA GLN A 42 -2.62 -5.99 -1.81
C GLN A 42 -2.41 -5.89 -0.29
N TYR A 43 -3.49 -5.69 0.46
CA TYR A 43 -3.42 -5.54 1.91
C TYR A 43 -3.15 -6.87 2.64
N MET A 44 -3.82 -7.94 2.19
CA MET A 44 -3.68 -9.30 2.73
C MET A 44 -2.55 -10.05 2.02
N LEU A 45 -1.32 -9.64 2.28
CA LEU A 45 -0.13 -10.11 1.55
C LEU A 45 0.04 -11.65 1.59
N GLY A 46 -0.26 -12.28 2.72
CA GLY A 46 -0.17 -13.74 2.84
C GLY A 46 -1.13 -14.45 1.91
N ASN A 47 -2.39 -14.00 1.84
CA ASN A 47 -3.38 -14.55 0.93
C ASN A 47 -2.97 -14.37 -0.53
N TYR A 48 -2.47 -13.19 -0.89
CA TYR A 48 -1.96 -12.91 -2.23
C TYR A 48 -0.80 -13.85 -2.61
N LEU A 49 0.17 -14.04 -1.71
CA LEU A 49 1.31 -14.90 -1.98
C LEU A 49 0.97 -16.40 -1.93
N ASN A 50 -0.16 -16.78 -1.33
CA ASN A 50 -0.65 -18.16 -1.36
C ASN A 50 -1.37 -18.56 -2.66
N LEU A 51 -1.64 -17.61 -3.56
CA LEU A 51 -2.17 -17.93 -4.89
C LEU A 51 -1.22 -18.84 -5.67
N PRO A 52 -1.73 -19.76 -6.52
CA PRO A 52 -0.91 -20.76 -7.22
C PRO A 52 0.32 -20.19 -7.94
N GLY A 53 0.20 -19.01 -8.54
CA GLY A 53 1.30 -18.34 -9.25
C GLY A 53 2.33 -17.64 -8.36
N HIS A 54 2.15 -17.63 -7.03
CA HIS A 54 3.01 -16.88 -6.10
C HIS A 54 3.58 -17.72 -4.96
N LYS A 55 3.20 -19.00 -4.86
CA LYS A 55 3.63 -19.89 -3.75
C LYS A 55 5.15 -20.02 -3.62
N GLU A 56 5.87 -20.03 -4.71
CA GLU A 56 7.33 -20.09 -4.70
C GLU A 56 7.92 -18.83 -4.02
N ILE A 57 7.28 -17.66 -4.19
CA ILE A 57 7.69 -16.42 -3.53
C ILE A 57 7.41 -16.51 -2.04
N LEU A 58 6.25 -17.03 -1.66
CA LEU A 58 5.89 -17.26 -0.25
C LEU A 58 6.91 -18.18 0.43
N GLU A 59 7.23 -19.32 -0.20
CA GLU A 59 8.22 -20.27 0.31
C GLU A 59 9.60 -19.64 0.42
N TYR A 60 10.02 -18.86 -0.57
CA TYR A 60 11.32 -18.16 -0.54
C TYR A 60 11.41 -17.15 0.62
N ILE A 61 10.34 -16.41 0.90
CA ILE A 61 10.32 -15.37 1.94
C ILE A 61 10.22 -15.99 3.32
N MET A 62 9.34 -17.00 3.50
CA MET A 62 8.98 -17.55 4.80
C MET A 62 9.66 -18.88 5.11
N GLY A 63 10.33 -19.51 4.14
CA GLY A 63 10.90 -20.84 4.26
C GLY A 63 9.87 -21.99 4.23
N ASN A 64 8.59 -21.67 4.14
CA ASN A 64 7.48 -22.62 4.08
C ASN A 64 6.20 -21.92 3.58
N THR A 65 5.13 -22.69 3.36
CA THR A 65 3.82 -22.20 2.92
C THR A 65 2.69 -22.58 3.90
N CYS A 66 3.02 -22.71 5.18
CA CYS A 66 2.05 -23.09 6.21
C CYS A 66 1.09 -21.93 6.55
N GLU A 67 -0.01 -22.24 7.22
CA GLU A 67 -1.06 -21.29 7.57
C GLU A 67 -0.53 -20.18 8.49
N GLU A 68 0.35 -20.49 9.42
CA GLU A 68 0.97 -19.52 10.32
C GLU A 68 1.81 -18.48 9.58
N SER A 69 2.51 -18.88 8.51
CA SER A 69 3.30 -17.97 7.67
C SER A 69 2.39 -17.04 6.85
N ILE A 70 1.28 -17.57 6.34
CA ILE A 70 0.28 -16.78 5.61
C ILE A 70 -0.35 -15.74 6.54
N GLU A 71 -0.80 -16.16 7.72
CA GLU A 71 -1.42 -15.27 8.69
C GLU A 71 -0.43 -14.20 9.21
N TYR A 72 0.82 -14.56 9.44
CA TYR A 72 1.86 -13.60 9.79
C TYR A 72 1.96 -12.46 8.78
N LEU A 73 1.97 -12.78 7.48
CA LEU A 73 2.05 -11.79 6.41
C LEU A 73 0.74 -10.96 6.26
N ASN A 74 -0.41 -11.59 6.53
CA ASN A 74 -1.71 -10.90 6.46
C ASN A 74 -1.85 -9.80 7.53
N VAL A 75 -1.28 -10.01 8.72
CA VAL A 75 -1.37 -9.03 9.81
C VAL A 75 -0.25 -8.00 9.80
N LEU A 76 0.75 -8.16 8.95
CA LEU A 76 1.98 -7.35 8.98
C LEU A 76 1.71 -5.86 8.71
N MET A 77 0.92 -5.55 7.67
CA MET A 77 0.57 -4.17 7.34
C MET A 77 -0.32 -3.54 8.43
N LYS A 78 -1.27 -4.30 8.97
CA LYS A 78 -2.13 -3.82 10.05
C LYS A 78 -1.31 -3.40 11.26
N LYS A 79 -0.41 -4.25 11.75
CA LYS A 79 0.50 -3.93 12.85
C LYS A 79 1.33 -2.68 12.55
N LYS A 80 1.85 -2.59 11.31
CA LYS A 80 2.63 -1.45 10.86
C LYS A 80 1.84 -0.14 10.94
N LEU A 81 0.58 -0.15 10.49
CA LEU A 81 -0.30 1.00 10.60
C LEU A 81 -0.56 1.39 12.06
N GLU A 82 -0.88 0.43 12.93
CA GLU A 82 -1.14 0.67 14.35
C GLU A 82 0.08 1.31 15.06
N GLU A 83 1.28 0.85 14.76
CA GLU A 83 2.54 1.33 15.35
C GLU A 83 2.97 2.72 14.84
N SER A 84 2.51 3.11 13.65
CA SER A 84 3.02 4.27 12.91
C SER A 84 2.10 5.49 12.91
N THR A 85 1.00 5.48 13.65
CA THR A 85 -0.02 6.56 13.69
C THR A 85 0.56 7.94 14.01
N LYS A 86 1.69 8.01 14.72
CA LYS A 86 2.35 9.26 15.13
C LYS A 86 3.37 9.77 14.09
N ASN A 87 3.57 9.07 12.99
CA ASN A 87 4.60 9.41 12.01
C ASN A 87 4.17 10.49 11.00
N ASN A 88 2.91 10.92 11.04
CA ASN A 88 2.37 11.98 10.17
C ASN A 88 2.58 11.66 8.68
N THR A 89 2.04 10.51 8.25
CA THR A 89 2.06 10.06 6.86
C THR A 89 0.76 10.46 6.19
N LYS A 90 0.82 11.24 5.10
CA LYS A 90 -0.33 11.53 4.24
C LYS A 90 -0.42 10.48 3.13
N ILE A 91 -1.58 9.88 2.95
CA ILE A 91 -1.82 8.78 2.02
C ILE A 91 -2.81 9.20 0.94
N PHE A 92 -2.40 9.13 -0.32
CA PHE A 92 -3.22 9.25 -1.51
C PHE A 92 -3.48 7.85 -2.04
N LEU A 93 -4.72 7.38 -1.95
CA LEU A 93 -5.09 6.02 -2.29
C LEU A 93 -6.06 5.99 -3.47
N HIS A 94 -5.60 5.45 -4.60
CA HIS A 94 -6.39 5.23 -5.81
C HIS A 94 -6.80 3.76 -5.92
N TYR A 95 -8.08 3.50 -6.14
CA TYR A 95 -8.61 2.14 -6.32
C TYR A 95 -9.98 2.14 -6.99
N SER A 96 -10.44 0.98 -7.42
CA SER A 96 -11.83 0.79 -7.86
C SER A 96 -12.65 0.03 -6.82
N SER A 97 -13.91 0.42 -6.67
CA SER A 97 -14.88 -0.32 -5.85
C SER A 97 -15.43 -1.58 -6.54
N GLU A 98 -15.16 -1.74 -7.84
CA GLU A 98 -15.69 -2.82 -8.67
C GLU A 98 -14.61 -3.86 -9.05
N GLU A 99 -13.34 -3.63 -8.70
CA GLU A 99 -12.27 -4.58 -9.01
C GLU A 99 -12.31 -5.83 -8.10
N GLU A 100 -11.76 -6.93 -8.59
CA GLU A 100 -11.80 -8.25 -7.95
C GLU A 100 -11.12 -8.30 -6.58
N THR A 101 -10.21 -7.38 -6.27
CA THR A 101 -9.50 -7.32 -4.97
C THR A 101 -10.13 -6.37 -3.97
N TYR A 102 -11.23 -5.68 -4.33
CA TYR A 102 -11.86 -4.68 -3.47
C TYR A 102 -12.26 -5.23 -2.11
N GLU A 103 -13.04 -6.31 -2.07
CA GLU A 103 -13.56 -6.86 -0.81
C GLU A 103 -12.46 -7.51 0.04
N SER A 104 -11.44 -8.14 -0.60
CA SER A 104 -10.37 -8.85 0.11
C SER A 104 -9.27 -7.96 0.65
N ASP A 105 -8.94 -6.87 -0.05
CA ASP A 105 -7.77 -6.05 0.23
C ASP A 105 -8.09 -4.58 0.48
N LEU A 106 -8.80 -3.93 -0.45
CA LEU A 106 -8.98 -2.48 -0.42
C LEU A 106 -9.93 -2.03 0.67
N LYS A 107 -11.09 -2.67 0.78
CA LYS A 107 -12.10 -2.34 1.79
C LYS A 107 -11.57 -2.54 3.23
N PRO A 108 -10.90 -3.66 3.57
CA PRO A 108 -10.26 -3.81 4.87
C PRO A 108 -9.18 -2.75 5.15
N LEU A 109 -8.35 -2.41 4.16
CA LEU A 109 -7.34 -1.36 4.32
C LEU A 109 -7.98 0.00 4.58
N VAL A 110 -8.97 0.41 3.78
CA VAL A 110 -9.68 1.69 3.94
C VAL A 110 -10.33 1.79 5.33
N ASN A 111 -10.94 0.70 5.78
CA ASN A 111 -11.53 0.65 7.13
C ASN A 111 -10.48 0.82 8.23
N GLU A 112 -9.31 0.19 8.10
CA GLU A 112 -8.24 0.32 9.10
C GLU A 112 -7.62 1.72 9.08
N LEU A 113 -7.40 2.32 7.90
CA LEU A 113 -6.91 3.70 7.77
C LEU A 113 -7.87 4.72 8.43
N ASN A 114 -9.17 4.58 8.17
CA ASN A 114 -10.20 5.43 8.79
C ASN A 114 -10.27 5.23 10.31
N LYS A 115 -10.26 4.01 10.79
CA LYS A 115 -10.27 3.66 12.22
C LYS A 115 -9.09 4.25 12.97
N LEU A 116 -7.91 4.27 12.35
CA LEU A 116 -6.67 4.81 12.92
C LEU A 116 -6.50 6.32 12.67
N ASN A 117 -7.46 6.98 12.01
CA ASN A 117 -7.47 8.40 11.69
C ASN A 117 -6.23 8.87 10.90
N TYR A 118 -5.80 8.08 9.92
CA TYR A 118 -4.78 8.51 8.98
C TYR A 118 -5.27 9.67 8.12
N ASP A 119 -4.37 10.60 7.78
CA ASP A 119 -4.63 11.64 6.78
C ASP A 119 -4.64 11.00 5.39
N CYS A 120 -5.84 10.72 4.87
CA CYS A 120 -6.04 9.98 3.62
C CYS A 120 -6.90 10.76 2.63
N GLU A 121 -6.47 10.76 1.38
CA GLU A 121 -7.31 11.13 0.23
C GLU A 121 -7.61 9.89 -0.61
N PHE A 122 -8.89 9.64 -0.87
CA PHE A 122 -9.35 8.47 -1.60
C PHE A 122 -9.86 8.88 -2.99
N ASP A 123 -9.23 8.34 -4.04
CA ASP A 123 -9.69 8.44 -5.43
C ASP A 123 -10.34 7.11 -5.83
N VAL A 124 -11.67 7.08 -5.73
CA VAL A 124 -12.47 5.86 -5.94
C VAL A 124 -13.01 5.81 -7.36
N MET A 125 -12.64 4.77 -8.08
CA MET A 125 -13.07 4.50 -9.45
C MET A 125 -14.06 3.32 -9.52
N THR A 126 -14.54 3.02 -10.73
CA THR A 126 -15.50 1.94 -11.01
C THR A 126 -15.07 1.04 -12.17
N TYR A 127 -13.77 0.88 -12.40
CA TYR A 127 -13.26 -0.09 -13.37
C TYR A 127 -13.37 -1.52 -12.81
N ASN A 128 -13.58 -2.50 -13.69
CA ASN A 128 -13.94 -3.86 -13.27
C ASN A 128 -12.76 -4.79 -13.04
N SER A 129 -11.57 -4.43 -13.50
CA SER A 129 -10.39 -5.30 -13.38
C SER A 129 -9.21 -4.56 -12.79
N HIS A 130 -8.50 -5.21 -11.87
CA HIS A 130 -7.24 -4.71 -11.31
C HIS A 130 -6.21 -4.31 -12.38
N ALA A 131 -6.21 -4.98 -13.53
CA ALA A 131 -5.33 -4.65 -14.65
C ALA A 131 -5.58 -3.24 -15.22
N GLU A 132 -6.80 -2.72 -15.13
CA GLU A 132 -7.16 -1.39 -15.62
C GLU A 132 -6.55 -0.25 -14.79
N LEU A 133 -6.03 -0.53 -13.59
CA LEU A 133 -5.27 0.40 -12.77
C LEU A 133 -4.20 1.14 -13.60
N THR A 134 -3.56 0.46 -14.53
CA THR A 134 -2.52 1.03 -15.41
C THR A 134 -3.01 2.17 -16.30
N ASN A 135 -4.31 2.25 -16.57
CA ASN A 135 -4.91 3.30 -17.41
C ASN A 135 -5.16 4.60 -16.64
N TYR A 136 -5.39 4.52 -15.35
CA TYR A 136 -5.84 5.64 -14.52
C TYR A 136 -4.76 6.15 -13.55
N PHE A 137 -4.05 5.26 -12.93
CA PHE A 137 -3.09 5.57 -11.87
C PHE A 137 -1.95 6.52 -12.30
N PRO A 138 -1.37 6.46 -13.51
CA PRO A 138 -0.33 7.40 -13.92
C PRO A 138 -0.75 8.87 -13.91
N LYS A 139 -2.01 9.14 -14.29
CA LYS A 139 -2.59 10.50 -14.22
C LYS A 139 -2.78 10.94 -12.77
N TYR A 140 -3.28 10.04 -11.93
CA TYR A 140 -3.45 10.31 -10.50
C TYR A 140 -2.13 10.64 -9.82
N ILE A 141 -1.08 9.86 -10.07
CA ILE A 141 0.28 10.12 -9.55
C ILE A 141 0.70 11.56 -9.87
N ARG A 142 0.54 12.00 -11.12
CA ARG A 142 0.93 13.35 -11.54
C ARG A 142 0.21 14.42 -10.73
N ASN A 143 -1.09 14.30 -10.59
CA ASN A 143 -1.92 15.25 -9.85
C ASN A 143 -1.49 15.32 -8.38
N CYS A 144 -1.28 14.17 -7.72
CA CYS A 144 -0.82 14.13 -6.34
C CYS A 144 0.58 14.74 -6.16
N ILE A 145 1.51 14.48 -7.10
CA ILE A 145 2.86 15.08 -7.04
C ILE A 145 2.76 16.60 -7.17
N GLU A 146 1.94 17.12 -8.09
CA GLU A 146 1.72 18.56 -8.24
C GLU A 146 1.17 19.17 -6.94
N GLU A 147 0.20 18.53 -6.29
CA GLU A 147 -0.36 18.98 -5.01
C GLU A 147 0.69 18.95 -3.89
N ILE A 148 1.50 17.91 -3.82
CA ILE A 148 2.52 17.78 -2.76
C ILE A 148 3.63 18.83 -2.91
N ILE A 149 3.99 19.20 -4.14
CA ILE A 149 5.16 20.07 -4.41
C ILE A 149 4.77 21.56 -4.32
N LEU A 150 3.57 21.92 -4.72
CA LEU A 150 3.06 23.30 -4.65
C LEU A 150 2.75 23.73 -3.22
#